data_711d870e4798ae9f0924ee947b9486db
#
_entry.id   711d870e4798ae9f0924ee947b9486db
#
_cell.length_a   1.000
_cell.length_b   1.000
_cell.length_c   1.000
_cell.angle_alpha   90.00
_cell.angle_beta   90.00
_cell.angle_gamma   90.00
#
_symmetry.space_group_name_H-M   'P 1'
#
loop_
_entity.id
_entity.type
_entity.pdbx_description
1 polymer ?
#
loop_
_entity_poly.entity_id
_entity_poly.type
_entity_poly.pdbx_seq_one_letter_code
_entity_poly.pdbx_strand_id
1 'polypeptide(L)'
;MKVTSRSIQNNNRIPEANAAGVPRPSGPVPGPNKSPHLAWSDFPKNTKSFAIIVHDPDVPSKPDDVNKPDRTVPYNLPRVDFYHWILVDIPANLTELAEGQDSNGFTPKGKKPGKVAYGVRGINNYKEWFGNDPQMGG
;
A
#
# COMPACT_ATOMS: atom_id res chain seq x y z
N MET A 1 3.58 15.32 15.76
CA MET A 1 2.50 14.41 15.31
C MET A 1 2.88 12.99 15.70
N LYS A 2 1.96 12.24 16.27
CA LYS A 2 2.10 10.83 16.63
C LYS A 2 1.18 10.01 15.72
N VAL A 3 1.69 8.90 15.18
CA VAL A 3 0.91 7.95 14.37
C VAL A 3 0.86 6.61 15.10
N THR A 4 -0.31 5.99 15.11
CA THR A 4 -0.56 4.67 15.72
C THR A 4 -1.36 3.80 14.78
N SER A 5 -1.28 2.48 14.97
CA SER A 5 -2.07 1.51 14.23
C SER A 5 -2.49 0.35 15.13
N ARG A 6 -3.68 -0.20 14.87
CA ARG A 6 -4.14 -1.48 15.45
C ARG A 6 -3.84 -2.66 14.52
N SER A 7 -3.52 -2.39 13.26
CA SER A 7 -3.26 -3.42 12.24
C SER A 7 -1.79 -3.78 12.14
N ILE A 8 -0.91 -2.80 12.20
CA ILE A 8 0.53 -2.96 11.97
C ILE A 8 1.33 -2.42 13.15
N GLN A 9 2.52 -2.95 13.34
CA GLN A 9 3.46 -2.51 14.38
C GLN A 9 4.76 -2.04 13.76
N ASN A 10 5.32 -0.98 14.34
CA ASN A 10 6.59 -0.41 13.86
C ASN A 10 7.71 -1.46 13.88
N ASN A 11 8.51 -1.51 12.83
CA ASN A 11 9.62 -2.45 12.61
C ASN A 11 9.22 -3.94 12.60
N ASN A 12 7.95 -4.27 12.55
CA ASN A 12 7.49 -5.64 12.43
C ASN A 12 7.04 -5.96 11.00
N ARG A 13 6.99 -7.26 10.70
CA ARG A 13 6.44 -7.74 9.42
C ARG A 13 4.97 -7.31 9.30
N ILE A 14 4.59 -6.88 8.12
CA ILE A 14 3.20 -6.57 7.79
C ILE A 14 2.35 -7.85 7.88
N PRO A 15 1.23 -7.85 8.62
CA PRO A 15 0.33 -9.01 8.71
C PRO A 15 -0.25 -9.39 7.35
N GLU A 16 -0.55 -10.68 7.16
CA GLU A 16 -1.14 -11.19 5.92
C GLU A 16 -2.46 -10.46 5.53
N ALA A 17 -3.24 -10.01 6.51
CA ALA A 17 -4.45 -9.24 6.27
C ALA A 17 -4.21 -7.95 5.49
N ASN A 18 -3.05 -7.34 5.66
CA ASN A 18 -2.67 -6.07 5.02
C ASN A 18 -1.73 -6.27 3.81
N ALA A 19 -1.42 -7.51 3.44
CA ALA A 19 -0.55 -7.83 2.33
C ALA A 19 -1.33 -8.07 1.04
N ALA A 20 -0.82 -7.56 -0.09
CA ALA A 20 -1.35 -7.84 -1.42
C ALA A 20 -0.95 -9.25 -1.89
N GLY A 21 0.26 -9.69 -1.58
CA GLY A 21 0.76 -11.03 -1.86
C GLY A 21 1.17 -11.75 -0.58
N VAL A 22 0.74 -13.00 -0.40
CA VAL A 22 1.08 -13.82 0.76
C VAL A 22 1.94 -15.00 0.30
N PRO A 23 3.16 -15.18 0.83
CA PRO A 23 4.03 -16.27 0.44
C PRO A 23 3.43 -17.62 0.86
N ARG A 24 3.52 -18.60 -0.06
CA ARG A 24 3.16 -20.01 0.18
C ARG A 24 4.25 -20.89 -0.43
N PRO A 25 4.34 -22.18 -0.05
CA PRO A 25 5.34 -23.10 -0.64
C PRO A 25 5.25 -23.22 -2.16
N SER A 26 4.06 -23.07 -2.72
CA SER A 26 3.80 -23.12 -4.19
C SER A 26 4.00 -21.78 -4.89
N GLY A 27 4.49 -20.77 -4.21
CA GLY A 27 4.60 -19.38 -4.67
C GLY A 27 3.58 -18.47 -4.02
N PRO A 28 3.71 -17.15 -4.19
CA PRO A 28 2.82 -16.19 -3.58
C PRO A 28 1.40 -16.29 -4.13
N VAL A 29 0.42 -16.12 -3.25
CA VAL A 29 -1.00 -16.07 -3.59
C VAL A 29 -1.57 -14.68 -3.25
N PRO A 30 -2.66 -14.24 -3.89
CA PRO A 30 -3.34 -13.01 -3.52
C PRO A 30 -3.72 -13.01 -2.04
N GLY A 31 -3.38 -11.93 -1.34
CA GLY A 31 -3.75 -11.69 0.05
C GLY A 31 -5.04 -10.90 0.19
N PRO A 32 -5.52 -10.67 1.42
CA PRO A 32 -6.71 -9.85 1.67
C PRO A 32 -6.57 -8.39 1.27
N ASN A 33 -5.34 -7.87 1.16
CA ASN A 33 -5.02 -6.53 0.69
C ASN A 33 -5.84 -5.42 1.38
N LYS A 34 -6.01 -5.51 2.69
CA LYS A 34 -6.68 -4.47 3.46
C LYS A 34 -5.74 -3.31 3.72
N SER A 35 -6.20 -2.08 3.49
CA SER A 35 -5.47 -0.91 3.99
C SER A 35 -5.38 -0.98 5.52
N PRO A 36 -4.21 -0.69 6.14
CA PRO A 36 -4.08 -0.77 7.58
C PRO A 36 -4.94 0.30 8.27
N HIS A 37 -5.36 0.01 9.50
CA HIS A 37 -5.85 1.04 10.40
C HIS A 37 -4.72 2.03 10.69
N LEU A 38 -5.01 3.32 10.60
CA LEU A 38 -4.09 4.40 10.96
C LEU A 38 -4.84 5.46 11.77
N ALA A 39 -4.24 5.90 12.87
CA ALA A 39 -4.72 7.03 13.65
C ALA A 39 -3.57 7.98 13.97
N TRP A 40 -3.86 9.28 14.05
CA TRP A 40 -2.85 10.30 14.30
C TRP A 40 -3.34 11.37 15.26
N SER A 41 -2.40 11.89 16.07
CA SER A 41 -2.62 12.89 17.10
C SER A 41 -1.41 13.83 17.21
N ASP A 42 -1.48 14.78 18.13
CA ASP A 42 -0.38 15.68 18.48
C ASP A 42 0.21 16.42 17.27
N PHE A 43 -0.66 16.87 16.37
CA PHE A 43 -0.29 17.69 15.23
C PHE A 43 -0.52 19.20 15.53
N PRO A 44 0.15 20.10 14.80
CA PRO A 44 -0.02 21.55 15.00
C PRO A 44 -1.47 22.00 14.82
N LYS A 45 -1.94 22.92 15.66
CA LYS A 45 -3.33 23.42 15.63
C LYS A 45 -3.74 24.09 14.31
N ASN A 46 -2.77 24.57 13.53
CA ASN A 46 -3.00 25.19 12.23
C ASN A 46 -2.89 24.22 11.05
N THR A 47 -2.81 22.90 11.29
CA THR A 47 -2.83 21.87 10.25
C THR A 47 -4.11 21.98 9.42
N LYS A 48 -3.96 22.00 8.10
CA LYS A 48 -5.08 22.13 7.16
C LYS A 48 -5.52 20.79 6.57
N SER A 49 -4.58 19.90 6.33
CA SER A 49 -4.84 18.55 5.80
C SER A 49 -3.71 17.61 6.17
N PHE A 50 -3.91 16.32 5.92
CA PHE A 50 -2.89 15.28 6.04
C PHE A 50 -2.72 14.55 4.72
N ALA A 51 -1.59 13.84 4.61
CA ALA A 51 -1.33 12.90 3.53
C ALA A 51 -0.84 11.57 4.11
N ILE A 52 -1.25 10.47 3.48
CA ILE A 52 -0.72 9.13 3.73
C ILE A 52 -0.01 8.66 2.46
N ILE A 53 1.24 8.25 2.62
CA ILE A 53 2.04 7.68 1.55
C ILE A 53 2.65 6.38 2.10
N VAL A 54 2.33 5.25 1.45
CA VAL A 54 2.98 3.97 1.72
C VAL A 54 4.02 3.75 0.63
N HIS A 55 5.28 3.80 1.03
CA HIS A 55 6.43 3.80 0.16
C HIS A 55 7.35 2.63 0.51
N ASP A 56 7.77 1.89 -0.51
CA ASP A 56 8.76 0.82 -0.44
C ASP A 56 9.99 1.22 -1.27
N PRO A 57 11.13 1.52 -0.65
CA PRO A 57 12.35 1.89 -1.38
C PRO A 57 13.16 0.67 -1.85
N ASP A 58 12.69 -0.56 -1.62
CA ASP A 58 13.47 -1.79 -1.78
C ASP A 58 12.90 -2.74 -2.82
N VAL A 59 12.08 -2.23 -3.74
CA VAL A 59 11.49 -3.04 -4.82
C VAL A 59 12.55 -3.36 -5.88
N PRO A 60 12.66 -4.64 -6.34
CA PRO A 60 13.57 -5.00 -7.42
C PRO A 60 13.34 -4.17 -8.68
N SER A 61 14.42 -3.64 -9.29
CA SER A 61 14.33 -2.81 -10.50
C SER A 61 13.89 -3.56 -11.75
N LYS A 62 13.86 -4.91 -11.69
CA LYS A 62 13.39 -5.80 -12.76
C LYS A 62 12.54 -6.92 -12.18
N PRO A 63 11.43 -7.30 -12.82
CA PRO A 63 10.51 -8.31 -12.32
C PRO A 63 10.91 -9.75 -12.66
N ASP A 64 12.02 -9.98 -13.36
CA ASP A 64 12.38 -11.28 -13.98
C ASP A 64 12.33 -12.46 -13.00
N ASP A 65 12.74 -12.26 -11.75
CA ASP A 65 12.82 -13.29 -10.72
C ASP A 65 11.80 -13.08 -9.59
N VAL A 66 10.97 -12.05 -9.70
CA VAL A 66 9.96 -11.71 -8.67
C VAL A 66 8.80 -12.70 -8.73
N ASN A 67 8.35 -13.18 -7.56
CA ASN A 67 7.23 -14.11 -7.41
C ASN A 67 7.42 -15.48 -8.10
N LYS A 68 8.66 -15.88 -8.41
CA LYS A 68 8.97 -17.21 -8.96
C LYS A 68 9.49 -18.12 -7.85
N PRO A 69 8.86 -19.28 -7.59
CA PRO A 69 9.23 -20.15 -6.46
C PRO A 69 10.60 -20.80 -6.61
N ASP A 70 11.08 -20.95 -7.84
CA ASP A 70 12.36 -21.58 -8.21
C ASP A 70 13.51 -20.59 -8.37
N ARG A 71 13.28 -19.31 -8.12
CA ARG A 71 14.26 -18.25 -8.33
C ARG A 71 14.40 -17.36 -7.10
N THR A 72 15.59 -16.80 -6.96
CA THR A 72 15.89 -15.78 -5.95
C THR A 72 16.24 -14.49 -6.65
N VAL A 73 15.61 -13.40 -6.26
CA VAL A 73 15.98 -12.06 -6.73
C VAL A 73 17.42 -11.78 -6.32
N PRO A 74 18.34 -11.47 -7.27
CA PRO A 74 19.73 -11.22 -6.94
C PRO A 74 19.89 -10.07 -5.92
N TYR A 75 20.75 -10.29 -4.92
CA TYR A 75 20.99 -9.28 -3.89
C TYR A 75 21.57 -7.98 -4.46
N ASN A 76 22.42 -8.10 -5.47
CA ASN A 76 23.07 -6.96 -6.15
C ASN A 76 22.21 -6.30 -7.23
N LEU A 77 20.99 -6.79 -7.48
CA LEU A 77 20.04 -6.11 -8.37
C LEU A 77 19.66 -4.74 -7.76
N PRO A 78 19.78 -3.63 -8.49
CA PRO A 78 19.35 -2.32 -8.01
C PRO A 78 17.90 -2.33 -7.52
N ARG A 79 17.63 -1.55 -6.49
CA ARG A 79 16.30 -1.34 -5.94
C ARG A 79 15.75 -0.01 -6.41
N VAL A 80 14.43 0.09 -6.49
CA VAL A 80 13.70 1.29 -6.91
C VAL A 80 12.57 1.59 -5.95
N ASP A 81 12.19 2.86 -5.89
CA ASP A 81 11.04 3.30 -5.13
C ASP A 81 9.74 2.77 -5.72
N PHE A 82 8.83 2.34 -4.85
CA PHE A 82 7.50 1.89 -5.23
C PHE A 82 6.45 2.44 -4.26
N TYR A 83 5.48 3.13 -4.78
CA TYR A 83 4.40 3.73 -4.00
C TYR A 83 3.17 2.82 -4.05
N HIS A 84 2.85 2.23 -2.90
CA HIS A 84 1.73 1.30 -2.74
C HIS A 84 0.40 2.03 -2.52
N TRP A 85 0.42 3.14 -1.78
CA TRP A 85 -0.79 3.90 -1.44
C TRP A 85 -0.47 5.38 -1.34
N ILE A 86 -1.28 6.19 -2.01
CA ILE A 86 -1.20 7.65 -1.98
C ILE A 86 -2.60 8.18 -1.70
N LEU A 87 -2.77 8.85 -0.56
CA LEU A 87 -3.98 9.53 -0.17
C LEU A 87 -3.59 10.92 0.35
N VAL A 88 -4.09 11.97 -0.27
CA VAL A 88 -3.77 13.36 0.06
C VAL A 88 -5.05 14.14 0.41
N ASP A 89 -4.90 15.37 0.84
CA ASP A 89 -6.00 16.26 1.21
C ASP A 89 -7.00 15.63 2.21
N ILE A 90 -6.46 14.79 3.12
CA ILE A 90 -7.26 14.25 4.22
C ILE A 90 -7.67 15.41 5.14
N PRO A 91 -8.97 15.65 5.38
CA PRO A 91 -9.42 16.77 6.17
C PRO A 91 -8.82 16.81 7.59
N ALA A 92 -8.48 18.00 8.08
CA ALA A 92 -7.85 18.17 9.39
C ALA A 92 -8.69 17.66 10.58
N ASN A 93 -10.00 17.55 10.43
CA ASN A 93 -10.90 16.99 11.44
C ASN A 93 -11.00 15.46 11.39
N LEU A 94 -10.41 14.81 10.40
CA LEU A 94 -10.30 13.35 10.34
C LEU A 94 -8.96 12.93 10.95
N THR A 95 -8.98 12.10 11.98
CA THR A 95 -7.78 11.68 12.72
C THR A 95 -7.58 10.18 12.74
N GLU A 96 -8.39 9.44 12.00
CA GLU A 96 -8.36 7.98 11.93
C GLU A 96 -8.91 7.49 10.59
N LEU A 97 -8.32 6.44 10.05
CA LEU A 97 -8.86 5.60 8.98
C LEU A 97 -8.95 4.16 9.48
N ALA A 98 -10.11 3.54 9.34
CA ALA A 98 -10.32 2.15 9.74
C ALA A 98 -9.56 1.18 8.82
N GLU A 99 -9.24 -0.01 9.35
CA GLU A 99 -8.69 -1.08 8.53
C GLU A 99 -9.64 -1.43 7.37
N GLY A 100 -9.11 -1.57 6.18
CA GLY A 100 -9.89 -1.89 4.99
C GLY A 100 -10.72 -0.73 4.42
N GLN A 101 -10.63 0.47 4.99
CA GLN A 101 -11.45 1.61 4.55
C GLN A 101 -11.15 2.06 3.12
N ASP A 102 -9.88 2.06 2.72
CA ASP A 102 -9.48 2.45 1.36
C ASP A 102 -9.20 1.26 0.45
N SER A 103 -8.78 0.13 1.00
CA SER A 103 -8.59 -1.13 0.28
C SER A 103 -9.10 -2.31 1.11
N ASN A 104 -9.89 -3.19 0.48
CA ASN A 104 -10.34 -4.47 1.02
C ASN A 104 -10.49 -5.45 -0.15
N GLY A 105 -9.41 -6.16 -0.46
CA GLY A 105 -9.28 -6.97 -1.67
C GLY A 105 -8.72 -6.20 -2.86
N PHE A 106 -8.88 -6.77 -4.05
CA PHE A 106 -8.42 -6.21 -5.31
C PHE A 106 -9.58 -5.58 -6.09
N THR A 107 -9.31 -4.47 -6.72
CA THR A 107 -10.26 -3.82 -7.65
C THR A 107 -9.74 -4.02 -9.06
N PRO A 108 -10.40 -4.80 -9.92
CA PRO A 108 -9.99 -4.99 -11.30
C PRO A 108 -9.79 -3.63 -12.01
N LYS A 109 -8.65 -3.46 -12.69
CA LYS A 109 -8.19 -2.21 -13.33
C LYS A 109 -7.87 -1.08 -12.34
N GLY A 110 -7.69 -1.42 -11.06
CA GLY A 110 -7.35 -0.47 -10.00
C GLY A 110 -8.49 0.44 -9.56
N LYS A 111 -8.31 1.06 -8.42
CA LYS A 111 -9.24 2.08 -7.93
C LYS A 111 -9.09 3.35 -8.75
N LYS A 112 -10.20 4.02 -9.01
CA LYS A 112 -10.18 5.32 -9.69
C LYS A 112 -9.47 6.35 -8.78
N PRO A 113 -8.50 7.11 -9.31
CA PRO A 113 -7.95 8.25 -8.59
C PRO A 113 -9.01 9.34 -8.44
N GLY A 114 -8.78 10.26 -7.50
CA GLY A 114 -9.64 11.40 -7.28
C GLY A 114 -10.34 11.40 -5.94
N LYS A 115 -11.35 12.27 -5.81
CA LYS A 115 -11.99 12.60 -4.54
C LYS A 115 -12.78 11.42 -3.96
N VAL A 116 -12.58 11.19 -2.66
CA VAL A 116 -13.33 10.24 -1.82
C VAL A 116 -13.80 10.97 -0.55
N ALA A 117 -14.59 10.31 0.28
CA ALA A 117 -15.14 10.94 1.49
C ALA A 117 -14.06 11.38 2.51
N TYR A 118 -12.89 10.77 2.46
CA TYR A 118 -11.79 10.96 3.42
C TYR A 118 -10.51 11.55 2.80
N GLY A 119 -10.55 12.08 1.57
CA GLY A 119 -9.40 12.70 0.92
C GLY A 119 -9.43 12.59 -0.60
N VAL A 120 -8.27 12.57 -1.20
CA VAL A 120 -8.05 12.42 -2.66
C VAL A 120 -7.06 11.28 -2.89
N ARG A 121 -7.50 10.23 -3.59
CA ARG A 121 -6.64 9.12 -4.01
C ARG A 121 -5.70 9.55 -5.13
N GLY A 122 -4.42 9.29 -4.95
CA GLY A 122 -3.42 9.33 -6.02
C GLY A 122 -3.39 8.05 -6.86
N ILE A 123 -2.48 8.01 -7.83
CA ILE A 123 -2.17 6.83 -8.64
C ILE A 123 -0.91 6.21 -8.04
N ASN A 124 -0.96 4.92 -7.71
CA ASN A 124 0.19 4.15 -7.23
C ASN A 124 0.93 3.45 -8.39
N ASN A 125 2.12 2.89 -8.10
CA ASN A 125 2.91 2.21 -9.14
C ASN A 125 2.31 0.87 -9.59
N TYR A 126 1.38 0.26 -8.86
CA TYR A 126 0.68 -0.93 -9.33
C TYR A 126 -0.04 -0.70 -10.66
N LYS A 127 -0.60 0.49 -10.86
CA LYS A 127 -1.26 0.82 -12.13
C LYS A 127 -0.29 0.83 -13.30
N GLU A 128 0.93 1.29 -13.08
CA GLU A 128 1.97 1.31 -14.10
C GLU A 128 2.47 -0.11 -14.42
N TRP A 129 2.73 -0.91 -13.40
CA TRP A 129 3.35 -2.23 -13.55
C TRP A 129 2.36 -3.35 -13.86
N PHE A 130 1.14 -3.26 -13.37
CA PHE A 130 0.12 -4.32 -13.44
C PHE A 130 -1.19 -3.87 -14.09
N GLY A 131 -1.26 -2.67 -14.66
CA GLY A 131 -2.50 -2.12 -15.21
C GLY A 131 -3.13 -2.96 -16.32
N ASN A 132 -2.33 -3.77 -17.02
CA ASN A 132 -2.77 -4.70 -18.06
C ASN A 132 -2.90 -6.15 -17.56
N ASP A 133 -2.62 -6.44 -16.29
CA ASP A 133 -2.80 -7.76 -15.72
C ASP A 133 -4.30 -8.06 -15.55
N PRO A 134 -4.82 -9.14 -16.14
CA PRO A 134 -6.26 -9.46 -16.09
C PRO A 134 -6.75 -9.84 -14.69
N GLN A 135 -5.86 -10.25 -13.78
CA GLN A 135 -6.19 -10.65 -12.41
C GLN A 135 -5.95 -9.53 -11.40
N MET A 136 -4.83 -8.86 -11.52
CA MET A 136 -4.42 -7.81 -10.59
C MET A 136 -4.91 -6.41 -11.01
N GLY A 137 -5.03 -6.20 -12.30
CA GLY A 137 -5.73 -5.05 -12.91
C GLY A 137 -5.29 -3.66 -12.49
N GLY A 138 -4.07 -3.50 -12.03
CA GLY A 138 -3.54 -2.19 -11.66
C GLY A 138 -3.85 -1.74 -10.26
#